data_4d3e04e2f0ad69bee5198dbf409dd5ab
#
_entry.id   4d3e04e2f0ad69bee5198dbf409dd5ab
#
_cell.length_a   1.000
_cell.length_b   1.000
_cell.length_c   1.000
_cell.angle_alpha   90.00
_cell.angle_beta   90.00
_cell.angle_gamma   90.00
#
_symmetry.space_group_name_H-M   'P 1'
#
loop_
_entity.id
_entity.type
_entity.pdbx_description
1 polymer ?
#
loop_
_entity_poly.entity_id
_entity_poly.type
_entity_poly.pdbx_seq_one_letter_code
_entity_poly.pdbx_strand_id
1 'polypeptide(L)'
;MLRRFLIITLLFLLCGCAIDEPIQTEPPVSETTLRVTEPVQTDPPETEPTAPPHSELYIPGLEPEDVILYFNEVCLDAEIINGGDPSRLQKWEAPISYFIYGDPTAEDLETLEMFVSFLNTIEGFPGMAETSEPFDANLDIHFCGQEEMLNVMGPNFTGMDGAVTFWYDYDIIYDAVICYRTDLGQYLRNSVILEEIYNGLGPIQDTSVRPDSIIYAGFSEPQALTEIDELILRLLYHSDMECGMDASDVEIIIQKLYY
;
A
#
# COMPACT_ATOMS: atom_id res chain seq x y z
N MET A 1 -27.05 -7.61 18.10
CA MET A 1 -25.93 -6.86 17.55
C MET A 1 -26.05 -6.95 16.04
N LEU A 2 -26.25 -5.83 15.37
CA LEU A 2 -26.42 -5.81 13.90
C LEU A 2 -25.00 -5.78 13.31
N ARG A 3 -24.55 -6.89 12.73
CA ARG A 3 -23.27 -6.94 11.99
C ARG A 3 -23.42 -6.06 10.74
N ARG A 4 -22.63 -4.99 10.66
CA ARG A 4 -22.52 -4.20 9.44
C ARG A 4 -21.52 -4.92 8.53
N PHE A 5 -21.98 -5.34 7.35
CA PHE A 5 -21.14 -5.94 6.32
C PHE A 5 -20.66 -4.83 5.39
N LEU A 6 -19.36 -4.68 5.26
CA LEU A 6 -18.76 -3.90 4.17
C LEU A 6 -18.23 -4.93 3.15
N ILE A 7 -18.71 -4.87 1.93
CA ILE A 7 -18.20 -5.69 0.82
C ILE A 7 -17.50 -4.69 -0.10
N ILE A 8 -16.19 -4.78 -0.18
CA ILE A 8 -15.37 -4.00 -1.12
C ILE A 8 -15.29 -4.81 -2.41
N THR A 9 -15.90 -4.30 -3.48
CA THR A 9 -15.80 -4.90 -4.81
C THR A 9 -14.96 -3.99 -5.68
N LEU A 10 -13.74 -4.41 -6.00
CA LEU A 10 -12.88 -3.73 -6.96
C LEU A 10 -13.44 -3.94 -8.37
N LEU A 11 -13.74 -2.89 -9.08
CA LEU A 11 -14.22 -2.94 -10.46
C LEU A 11 -13.09 -2.45 -11.38
N PHE A 12 -12.43 -3.37 -12.10
CA PHE A 12 -11.49 -3.01 -13.16
C PHE A 12 -12.24 -2.51 -14.41
N LEU A 13 -12.04 -1.25 -14.77
CA LEU A 13 -12.42 -0.69 -16.05
C LEU A 13 -11.20 -0.64 -16.97
N LEU A 14 -11.09 -1.61 -17.87
CA LEU A 14 -10.13 -1.59 -18.96
C LEU A 14 -10.50 -0.47 -19.97
N CYS A 15 -9.73 0.61 -19.98
CA CYS A 15 -9.79 1.61 -21.05
C CYS A 15 -8.41 1.72 -21.72
N GLY A 16 -8.23 0.97 -22.82
CA GLY A 16 -7.07 1.08 -23.68
C GLY A 16 -7.18 2.29 -24.60
N CYS A 17 -6.22 3.21 -24.53
CA CYS A 17 -5.95 4.19 -25.58
C CYS A 17 -4.46 4.28 -25.84
N ALA A 18 -4.05 3.85 -27.03
CA ALA A 18 -2.73 4.09 -27.58
C ALA A 18 -2.60 5.56 -27.99
N ILE A 19 -1.51 6.22 -27.59
CA ILE A 19 -1.14 7.55 -28.11
C ILE A 19 0.32 7.51 -28.55
N ASP A 20 0.54 7.90 -29.84
CA ASP A 20 1.83 8.03 -30.52
C ASP A 20 2.67 9.18 -29.92
N GLU A 21 3.97 8.93 -29.72
CA GLU A 21 4.94 9.96 -29.34
C GLU A 21 5.48 10.71 -30.58
N PRO A 22 5.73 12.04 -30.51
CA PRO A 22 6.55 12.76 -31.44
C PRO A 22 8.00 12.94 -30.98
N ILE A 23 8.92 12.65 -31.88
CA ILE A 23 10.37 12.81 -31.78
C ILE A 23 10.74 14.30 -31.61
N GLN A 24 11.52 14.63 -30.58
CA GLN A 24 12.15 15.95 -30.41
C GLN A 24 13.63 15.91 -30.80
N THR A 25 14.03 16.86 -31.64
CA THR A 25 15.39 17.11 -32.15
C THR A 25 16.17 18.04 -31.21
N GLU A 26 17.45 17.71 -30.97
CA GLU A 26 18.39 18.52 -30.18
C GLU A 26 18.77 19.84 -30.81
N PRO A 27 19.03 20.94 -30.06
CA PRO A 27 19.61 22.19 -30.55
C PRO A 27 21.15 22.19 -30.43
N PRO A 28 21.85 23.06 -31.22
CA PRO A 28 23.29 22.99 -31.42
C PRO A 28 24.11 23.68 -30.30
N VAL A 29 25.33 23.15 -30.12
CA VAL A 29 26.36 23.59 -29.17
C VAL A 29 26.89 24.97 -29.56
N SER A 30 27.00 25.88 -28.57
CA SER A 30 27.60 27.20 -28.71
C SER A 30 28.97 27.25 -28.02
N GLU A 31 30.01 27.65 -28.78
CA GLU A 31 31.38 27.85 -28.31
C GLU A 31 31.46 29.07 -27.35
N THR A 32 32.10 28.89 -26.21
CA THR A 32 32.34 30.00 -25.29
C THR A 32 33.84 30.28 -25.15
N THR A 33 34.19 31.49 -25.46
CA THR A 33 35.50 32.13 -25.42
C THR A 33 36.04 32.24 -23.97
N LEU A 34 37.29 31.81 -23.75
CA LEU A 34 38.01 31.95 -22.49
C LEU A 34 38.36 33.41 -22.19
N ARG A 35 37.89 33.92 -21.07
CA ARG A 35 38.30 35.20 -20.49
C ARG A 35 39.14 34.94 -19.24
N VAL A 36 40.39 35.35 -19.27
CA VAL A 36 41.32 35.34 -18.13
C VAL A 36 40.88 36.38 -17.13
N THR A 37 40.62 36.02 -15.90
CA THR A 37 40.37 36.91 -14.78
C THR A 37 41.37 36.69 -13.65
N GLU A 38 41.76 37.78 -13.03
CA GLU A 38 42.75 37.91 -11.94
C GLU A 38 42.29 37.20 -10.65
N PRO A 39 43.20 36.87 -9.73
CA PRO A 39 42.87 36.12 -8.51
C PRO A 39 42.01 36.94 -7.55
N VAL A 40 40.80 36.49 -7.32
CA VAL A 40 39.92 36.99 -6.27
C VAL A 40 40.34 36.37 -4.93
N GLN A 41 40.51 37.27 -3.94
CA GLN A 41 40.76 36.94 -2.55
C GLN A 41 39.51 36.20 -2.02
N THR A 42 39.63 34.92 -1.69
CA THR A 42 38.54 34.12 -1.15
C THR A 42 38.42 34.36 0.35
N ASP A 43 37.30 34.92 0.76
CA ASP A 43 36.83 34.85 2.14
C ASP A 43 36.65 33.37 2.55
N PRO A 44 36.82 33.01 3.84
CA PRO A 44 36.59 31.66 4.30
C PRO A 44 35.15 31.25 3.97
N PRO A 45 34.92 29.96 3.55
CA PRO A 45 33.59 29.51 3.18
C PRO A 45 32.64 29.73 4.35
N GLU A 46 31.60 30.51 4.11
CA GLU A 46 30.42 30.62 4.97
C GLU A 46 29.85 29.20 5.08
N THR A 47 29.87 28.64 6.27
CA THR A 47 29.26 27.31 6.53
C THR A 47 27.76 27.48 6.29
N GLU A 48 27.28 26.95 5.16
CA GLU A 48 25.85 26.86 4.95
C GLU A 48 25.19 26.17 6.16
N PRO A 49 24.08 26.71 6.69
CA PRO A 49 23.37 26.06 7.77
C PRO A 49 22.99 24.63 7.31
N THR A 50 23.51 23.65 7.98
CA THR A 50 23.13 22.25 7.76
C THR A 50 21.64 22.16 7.96
N ALA A 51 20.89 21.76 6.92
CA ALA A 51 19.46 21.52 7.06
C ALA A 51 19.24 20.55 8.24
N PRO A 52 18.16 20.73 9.03
CA PRO A 52 17.85 19.78 10.09
C PRO A 52 17.79 18.37 9.51
N PRO A 53 18.24 17.35 10.25
CA PRO A 53 18.16 15.99 9.78
C PRO A 53 16.69 15.65 9.49
N HIS A 54 16.41 15.14 8.29
CA HIS A 54 15.09 14.64 7.94
C HIS A 54 14.71 13.45 8.84
N SER A 55 13.41 13.18 8.98
CA SER A 55 12.92 12.00 9.70
C SER A 55 13.40 10.71 9.03
N GLU A 56 13.36 9.60 9.78
CA GLU A 56 13.67 8.26 9.24
C GLU A 56 12.65 7.81 8.17
N LEU A 57 11.50 8.46 8.10
CA LEU A 57 10.45 8.18 7.12
C LEU A 57 10.61 8.97 5.81
N TYR A 58 11.56 9.92 5.76
CA TYR A 58 11.72 10.80 4.61
C TYR A 58 12.29 10.05 3.38
N ILE A 59 11.58 10.17 2.26
CA ILE A 59 12.02 9.68 0.95
C ILE A 59 12.51 10.88 0.12
N PRO A 60 13.79 10.91 -0.32
CA PRO A 60 14.32 12.02 -1.11
C PRO A 60 13.55 12.28 -2.41
N GLY A 61 13.07 13.51 -2.58
CA GLY A 61 12.33 13.92 -3.78
C GLY A 61 10.83 13.65 -3.73
N LEU A 62 10.31 13.14 -2.61
CA LEU A 62 8.88 13.02 -2.36
C LEU A 62 8.47 14.10 -1.35
N GLU A 63 7.59 15.01 -1.78
CA GLU A 63 7.13 16.10 -0.94
C GLU A 63 6.03 15.64 0.04
N PRO A 64 5.90 16.25 1.23
CA PRO A 64 4.88 15.88 2.22
C PRO A 64 3.47 15.90 1.67
N GLU A 65 3.16 16.85 0.78
CA GLU A 65 1.86 17.00 0.14
C GLU A 65 1.52 15.79 -0.75
N ASP A 66 2.52 15.22 -1.44
CA ASP A 66 2.35 14.02 -2.26
C ASP A 66 2.12 12.78 -1.38
N VAL A 67 2.80 12.69 -0.24
CA VAL A 67 2.58 11.62 0.75
C VAL A 67 1.17 11.69 1.33
N ILE A 68 0.72 12.89 1.72
CA ILE A 68 -0.62 13.14 2.26
C ILE A 68 -1.69 12.77 1.22
N LEU A 69 -1.52 13.24 -0.02
CA LEU A 69 -2.44 12.93 -1.12
C LEU A 69 -2.56 11.42 -1.33
N TYR A 70 -1.42 10.73 -1.42
CA TYR A 70 -1.40 9.29 -1.63
C TYR A 70 -1.97 8.52 -0.43
N PHE A 71 -1.58 8.87 0.80
CA PHE A 71 -2.12 8.25 2.00
C PHE A 71 -3.65 8.39 2.08
N ASN A 72 -4.17 9.59 1.81
CA ASN A 72 -5.61 9.83 1.81
C ASN A 72 -6.31 9.00 0.74
N GLU A 73 -5.76 8.92 -0.50
CA GLU A 73 -6.34 8.09 -1.57
C GLU A 73 -6.45 6.63 -1.13
N VAL A 74 -5.38 6.04 -0.59
CA VAL A 74 -5.36 4.59 -0.32
C VAL A 74 -5.94 4.18 1.02
N CYS A 75 -5.93 5.06 2.04
CA CYS A 75 -6.39 4.72 3.39
C CYS A 75 -7.74 5.35 3.78
N LEU A 76 -8.19 6.42 3.09
CA LEU A 76 -9.39 7.17 3.49
C LEU A 76 -10.46 7.26 2.40
N ASP A 77 -10.11 7.20 1.10
CA ASP A 77 -11.05 7.37 -0.01
C ASP A 77 -11.73 6.04 -0.43
N ALA A 78 -11.91 5.11 0.49
CA ALA A 78 -12.52 3.83 0.18
C ALA A 78 -13.81 3.94 -0.64
N GLU A 79 -13.89 3.21 -1.75
CA GLU A 79 -15.12 3.06 -2.54
C GLU A 79 -16.23 2.44 -1.69
N ILE A 80 -17.22 3.27 -1.30
CA ILE A 80 -18.33 2.78 -0.50
C ILE A 80 -19.36 2.11 -1.38
N ILE A 81 -19.41 0.80 -1.33
CA ILE A 81 -20.47 0.04 -1.98
C ILE A 81 -21.78 0.03 -1.19
N ASN A 82 -21.77 0.30 0.11
CA ASN A 82 -22.97 0.17 0.97
C ASN A 82 -23.20 1.28 2.02
N GLY A 83 -22.74 2.51 1.79
CA GLY A 83 -23.15 3.67 2.62
C GLY A 83 -22.49 3.75 3.99
N GLY A 84 -21.26 3.23 4.12
CA GLY A 84 -20.39 3.57 5.25
C GLY A 84 -19.89 5.02 5.13
N ASP A 85 -19.24 5.53 6.17
CA ASP A 85 -18.52 6.80 6.11
C ASP A 85 -17.07 6.47 5.67
N PRO A 86 -16.65 6.81 4.41
CA PRO A 86 -15.37 6.37 3.85
C PRO A 86 -14.18 7.11 4.38
N SER A 87 -14.42 8.19 5.08
CA SER A 87 -13.40 9.16 5.43
C SER A 87 -12.74 8.91 6.79
N ARG A 88 -12.73 7.66 7.26
CA ARG A 88 -12.18 7.30 8.58
C ARG A 88 -11.08 6.26 8.47
N LEU A 89 -9.96 6.52 9.14
CA LEU A 89 -8.82 5.62 9.18
C LEU A 89 -9.18 4.29 9.85
N GLN A 90 -8.95 3.20 9.13
CA GLN A 90 -9.21 1.84 9.61
C GLN A 90 -7.91 1.04 9.62
N LYS A 91 -7.64 0.33 10.70
CA LYS A 91 -6.49 -0.57 10.82
C LYS A 91 -6.71 -1.62 11.90
N TRP A 92 -5.81 -2.59 11.95
CA TRP A 92 -5.74 -3.55 13.04
C TRP A 92 -5.09 -2.92 14.28
N GLU A 93 -5.67 -3.15 15.46
CA GLU A 93 -5.08 -2.78 16.74
C GLU A 93 -4.73 -4.02 17.60
N ALA A 94 -5.34 -5.16 17.29
CA ALA A 94 -5.05 -6.44 17.94
C ALA A 94 -4.12 -7.30 17.08
N PRO A 95 -3.34 -8.23 17.69
CA PRO A 95 -2.52 -9.18 16.93
C PRO A 95 -3.32 -9.95 15.88
N ILE A 96 -2.72 -10.11 14.70
CA ILE A 96 -3.29 -10.85 13.58
C ILE A 96 -2.81 -12.30 13.66
N SER A 97 -3.75 -13.22 13.87
CA SER A 97 -3.50 -14.65 13.76
C SER A 97 -4.08 -15.13 12.46
N TYR A 98 -3.25 -15.60 11.51
CA TYR A 98 -3.77 -16.07 10.24
C TYR A 98 -3.73 -17.60 10.13
N PHE A 99 -4.70 -18.16 9.42
CA PHE A 99 -4.75 -19.57 9.07
C PHE A 99 -4.82 -19.75 7.55
N ILE A 100 -4.05 -20.70 7.03
CA ILE A 100 -3.95 -20.98 5.60
C ILE A 100 -4.84 -22.15 5.22
N TYR A 101 -5.73 -21.92 4.25
CA TYR A 101 -6.57 -22.95 3.62
C TYR A 101 -6.09 -23.23 2.19
N GLY A 102 -6.32 -24.45 1.72
CA GLY A 102 -5.99 -24.87 0.36
C GLY A 102 -4.55 -25.37 0.20
N ASP A 103 -4.04 -25.32 -1.02
CA ASP A 103 -2.75 -25.89 -1.39
C ASP A 103 -1.81 -24.82 -1.99
N PRO A 104 -1.19 -23.94 -1.15
CA PRO A 104 -0.19 -23.00 -1.63
C PRO A 104 1.07 -23.70 -2.11
N THR A 105 1.77 -23.10 -3.08
CA THR A 105 3.11 -23.53 -3.45
C THR A 105 4.14 -23.08 -2.40
N ALA A 106 5.35 -23.64 -2.45
CA ALA A 106 6.44 -23.17 -1.60
C ALA A 106 6.78 -21.69 -1.85
N GLU A 107 6.65 -21.22 -3.11
CA GLU A 107 6.90 -19.83 -3.49
C GLU A 107 5.80 -18.89 -3.00
N ASP A 108 4.53 -19.33 -2.96
CA ASP A 108 3.45 -18.56 -2.33
C ASP A 108 3.73 -18.33 -0.84
N LEU A 109 4.14 -19.39 -0.14
CA LEU A 109 4.48 -19.31 1.29
C LEU A 109 5.71 -18.43 1.53
N GLU A 110 6.74 -18.50 0.69
CA GLU A 110 7.92 -17.65 0.78
C GLU A 110 7.54 -16.17 0.61
N THR A 111 6.66 -15.85 -0.36
CA THR A 111 6.17 -14.48 -0.58
C THR A 111 5.38 -13.98 0.64
N LEU A 112 4.48 -14.80 1.19
CA LEU A 112 3.71 -14.47 2.38
C LEU A 112 4.61 -14.25 3.61
N GLU A 113 5.54 -15.18 3.88
CA GLU A 113 6.47 -15.10 5.01
C GLU A 113 7.39 -13.88 4.94
N MET A 114 7.86 -13.53 3.72
CA MET A 114 8.66 -12.32 3.50
C MET A 114 7.87 -11.07 3.90
N PHE A 115 6.61 -10.96 3.48
CA PHE A 115 5.78 -9.81 3.80
C PHE A 115 5.44 -9.76 5.31
N VAL A 116 5.03 -10.88 5.91
CA VAL A 116 4.77 -10.97 7.36
C VAL A 116 6.01 -10.60 8.18
N SER A 117 7.19 -11.06 7.75
CA SER A 117 8.46 -10.71 8.40
C SER A 117 8.72 -9.21 8.35
N PHE A 118 8.48 -8.56 7.20
CA PHE A 118 8.60 -7.11 7.07
C PHE A 118 7.60 -6.39 8.00
N LEU A 119 6.32 -6.75 8.00
CA LEU A 119 5.29 -6.16 8.84
C LEU A 119 5.66 -6.17 10.32
N ASN A 120 6.20 -7.29 10.79
CA ASN A 120 6.62 -7.45 12.17
C ASN A 120 7.86 -6.60 12.55
N THR A 121 8.48 -5.90 11.58
CA THR A 121 9.53 -4.90 11.87
C THR A 121 8.99 -3.49 12.05
N ILE A 122 7.72 -3.24 11.68
CA ILE A 122 7.11 -1.91 11.77
C ILE A 122 6.78 -1.59 13.22
N GLU A 123 7.33 -0.49 13.72
CA GLU A 123 7.00 0.01 15.06
C GLU A 123 5.51 0.38 15.15
N GLY A 124 4.82 -0.15 16.17
CA GLY A 124 3.37 0.07 16.35
C GLY A 124 2.48 -0.93 15.60
N PHE A 125 3.01 -1.77 14.72
CA PHE A 125 2.25 -2.86 14.13
C PHE A 125 1.89 -3.90 15.21
N PRO A 126 0.63 -4.39 15.28
CA PRO A 126 0.20 -5.27 16.39
C PRO A 126 0.81 -6.67 16.36
N GLY A 127 1.50 -7.00 15.27
CA GLY A 127 2.07 -8.32 15.03
C GLY A 127 1.15 -9.22 14.20
N MET A 128 1.77 -10.06 13.36
CA MET A 128 1.09 -11.04 12.51
C MET A 128 1.81 -12.39 12.59
N ALA A 129 1.08 -13.48 12.81
CA ALA A 129 1.65 -14.82 12.93
C ALA A 129 0.64 -15.90 12.45
N GLU A 130 1.18 -16.97 11.89
CA GLU A 130 0.39 -18.15 11.55
C GLU A 130 -0.08 -18.89 12.80
N THR A 131 -1.32 -19.40 12.79
CA THR A 131 -1.85 -20.33 13.78
C THR A 131 -2.11 -21.70 13.17
N SER A 132 -1.94 -22.76 13.95
CA SER A 132 -2.29 -24.13 13.53
C SER A 132 -3.77 -24.45 13.68
N GLU A 133 -4.52 -23.61 14.39
CA GLU A 133 -5.92 -23.85 14.73
C GLU A 133 -6.82 -22.81 14.04
N PRO A 134 -7.71 -23.24 13.11
CA PRO A 134 -8.55 -22.30 12.37
C PRO A 134 -9.46 -21.43 13.26
N PHE A 135 -9.85 -21.94 14.43
CA PHE A 135 -10.71 -21.19 15.38
C PHE A 135 -9.98 -20.08 16.14
N ASP A 136 -8.65 -20.08 16.10
CA ASP A 136 -7.82 -19.06 16.73
C ASP A 136 -7.40 -17.97 15.73
N ALA A 137 -7.77 -18.14 14.45
CA ALA A 137 -7.52 -17.16 13.41
C ALA A 137 -8.55 -16.02 13.42
N ASN A 138 -8.07 -14.81 13.13
CA ASN A 138 -8.88 -13.65 12.79
C ASN A 138 -8.59 -13.14 11.36
N LEU A 139 -7.72 -13.87 10.63
CA LEU A 139 -7.47 -13.70 9.21
C LEU A 139 -7.42 -15.06 8.54
N ASP A 140 -8.40 -15.34 7.71
CA ASP A 140 -8.44 -16.56 6.90
C ASP A 140 -7.81 -16.29 5.52
N ILE A 141 -6.77 -17.05 5.15
CA ILE A 141 -6.07 -16.94 3.86
C ILE A 141 -6.37 -18.20 3.05
N HIS A 142 -7.06 -18.05 1.92
CA HIS A 142 -7.46 -19.14 1.04
C HIS A 142 -6.65 -19.14 -0.26
N PHE A 143 -5.90 -20.21 -0.49
CA PHE A 143 -5.30 -20.52 -1.77
C PHE A 143 -6.21 -21.47 -2.55
N CYS A 144 -7.00 -20.94 -3.48
CA CYS A 144 -8.14 -21.67 -4.06
C CYS A 144 -8.35 -21.36 -5.55
N GLY A 145 -9.19 -22.15 -6.21
CA GLY A 145 -9.66 -21.84 -7.56
C GLY A 145 -10.82 -20.84 -7.55
N GLN A 146 -11.17 -20.31 -8.73
CA GLN A 146 -12.25 -19.33 -8.87
C GLN A 146 -13.59 -19.79 -8.25
N GLU A 147 -13.98 -21.06 -8.42
CA GLU A 147 -15.25 -21.56 -7.88
C GLU A 147 -15.28 -21.52 -6.35
N GLU A 148 -14.18 -21.91 -5.70
CA GLU A 148 -14.06 -21.88 -4.25
C GLU A 148 -14.00 -20.44 -3.72
N MET A 149 -13.26 -19.55 -4.40
CA MET A 149 -13.24 -18.13 -4.12
C MET A 149 -14.66 -17.54 -4.10
N LEU A 150 -15.50 -17.87 -5.09
CA LEU A 150 -16.89 -17.42 -5.12
C LEU A 150 -17.76 -18.02 -4.01
N ASN A 151 -17.44 -19.24 -3.55
CA ASN A 151 -18.14 -19.84 -2.41
C ASN A 151 -17.76 -19.16 -1.09
N VAL A 152 -16.51 -18.70 -0.94
CA VAL A 152 -16.00 -18.02 0.26
C VAL A 152 -16.42 -16.55 0.28
N MET A 153 -16.14 -15.83 -0.80
CA MET A 153 -16.28 -14.37 -0.90
C MET A 153 -17.63 -13.91 -1.47
N GLY A 154 -18.28 -14.74 -2.27
CA GLY A 154 -19.53 -14.45 -2.97
C GLY A 154 -19.38 -14.11 -4.45
N PRO A 155 -20.51 -13.99 -5.18
CA PRO A 155 -20.51 -13.90 -6.65
C PRO A 155 -19.95 -12.58 -7.21
N ASN A 156 -19.84 -11.54 -6.38
CA ASN A 156 -19.30 -10.24 -6.81
C ASN A 156 -17.81 -10.30 -7.16
N PHE A 157 -17.10 -11.32 -6.72
CA PHE A 157 -15.67 -11.51 -6.96
C PHE A 157 -15.36 -12.34 -8.20
N THR A 158 -16.33 -12.47 -9.11
CA THR A 158 -16.15 -13.21 -10.38
C THR A 158 -15.09 -12.55 -11.26
N GLY A 159 -14.06 -13.32 -11.61
CA GLY A 159 -12.99 -12.89 -12.52
C GLY A 159 -11.86 -12.13 -11.86
N MET A 160 -11.90 -11.94 -10.55
CA MET A 160 -10.78 -11.37 -9.79
C MET A 160 -9.66 -12.39 -9.61
N ASP A 161 -8.42 -11.92 -9.57
CA ASP A 161 -7.22 -12.73 -9.38
C ASP A 161 -6.93 -12.99 -7.90
N GLY A 162 -7.25 -12.02 -7.05
CA GLY A 162 -7.31 -12.09 -5.61
C GLY A 162 -8.47 -11.26 -5.09
N ALA A 163 -8.73 -11.31 -3.80
CA ALA A 163 -9.67 -10.43 -3.12
C ALA A 163 -9.48 -10.48 -1.61
N VAL A 164 -9.75 -9.37 -0.96
CA VAL A 164 -9.86 -9.27 0.49
C VAL A 164 -11.22 -8.73 0.91
N THR A 165 -11.72 -9.23 2.03
CA THR A 165 -12.86 -8.66 2.75
C THR A 165 -12.51 -8.64 4.22
N PHE A 166 -12.79 -7.53 4.89
CA PHE A 166 -12.59 -7.43 6.33
C PHE A 166 -13.81 -6.86 7.05
N TRP A 167 -13.87 -7.08 8.36
CA TRP A 167 -14.90 -6.55 9.25
C TRP A 167 -14.26 -5.66 10.30
N TYR A 168 -14.94 -4.55 10.59
CA TYR A 168 -14.47 -3.59 11.58
C TYR A 168 -15.61 -3.15 12.49
N ASP A 169 -15.26 -2.71 13.69
CA ASP A 169 -16.14 -2.08 14.65
C ASP A 169 -15.40 -0.88 15.26
N TYR A 170 -16.04 0.30 15.30
CA TYR A 170 -15.39 1.57 15.69
C TYR A 170 -14.07 1.84 14.92
N ASP A 171 -14.07 1.57 13.62
CA ASP A 171 -12.93 1.73 12.70
C ASP A 171 -11.72 0.81 13.01
N ILE A 172 -11.84 -0.13 13.93
CA ILE A 172 -10.84 -1.15 14.24
C ILE A 172 -11.18 -2.42 13.45
N ILE A 173 -10.25 -2.85 12.59
CA ILE A 173 -10.38 -4.13 11.87
C ILE A 173 -10.17 -5.27 12.87
N TYR A 174 -11.06 -6.25 12.88
CA TYR A 174 -11.00 -7.36 13.83
C TYR A 174 -11.09 -8.75 13.18
N ASP A 175 -11.45 -8.83 11.92
CA ASP A 175 -11.62 -10.09 11.19
C ASP A 175 -11.47 -9.83 9.69
N ALA A 176 -10.82 -10.75 8.94
CA ALA A 176 -10.66 -10.63 7.50
C ALA A 176 -10.59 -12.00 6.82
N VAL A 177 -10.90 -12.00 5.51
CA VAL A 177 -10.74 -13.15 4.63
C VAL A 177 -10.04 -12.67 3.36
N ILE A 178 -8.97 -13.38 2.96
CA ILE A 178 -8.24 -13.17 1.71
C ILE A 178 -8.35 -14.43 0.87
N CYS A 179 -8.59 -14.28 -0.43
CA CYS A 179 -8.56 -15.37 -1.39
C CYS A 179 -7.56 -15.09 -2.50
N TYR A 180 -6.69 -16.05 -2.79
CA TYR A 180 -5.74 -16.05 -3.91
C TYR A 180 -6.06 -17.16 -4.90
N ARG A 181 -6.11 -16.82 -6.19
CA ARG A 181 -6.35 -17.80 -7.24
C ARG A 181 -5.10 -18.63 -7.53
N THR A 182 -5.20 -19.95 -7.36
CA THR A 182 -4.10 -20.89 -7.59
C THR A 182 -3.94 -21.31 -9.06
N ASP A 183 -4.89 -20.99 -9.94
CA ASP A 183 -4.84 -21.24 -11.38
C ASP A 183 -4.10 -20.16 -12.19
N LEU A 184 -3.57 -19.11 -11.50
CA LEU A 184 -2.71 -18.10 -12.11
C LEU A 184 -1.25 -18.56 -12.23
N GLY A 185 -0.49 -17.95 -13.13
CA GLY A 185 0.96 -18.13 -13.19
C GLY A 185 1.64 -17.61 -11.91
N GLN A 186 2.71 -18.31 -11.46
CA GLN A 186 3.34 -18.00 -10.16
C GLN A 186 3.78 -16.55 -10.03
N TYR A 187 4.35 -15.96 -11.07
CA TYR A 187 4.79 -14.56 -11.05
C TYR A 187 3.65 -13.58 -10.74
N LEU A 188 2.48 -13.76 -11.37
CA LEU A 188 1.29 -12.97 -11.09
C LEU A 188 0.75 -13.27 -9.68
N ARG A 189 0.78 -14.53 -9.24
CA ARG A 189 0.33 -14.91 -7.89
C ARG A 189 1.12 -14.21 -6.80
N ASN A 190 2.44 -14.08 -6.95
CA ASN A 190 3.28 -13.36 -5.99
C ASN A 190 2.84 -11.90 -5.85
N SER A 191 2.54 -11.23 -6.98
CA SER A 191 2.01 -9.88 -6.99
C SER A 191 0.67 -9.78 -6.26
N VAL A 192 -0.27 -10.67 -6.58
CA VAL A 192 -1.61 -10.69 -5.96
C VAL A 192 -1.52 -10.98 -4.44
N ILE A 193 -0.59 -11.83 -3.99
CA ILE A 193 -0.36 -12.06 -2.56
C ILE A 193 0.04 -10.78 -1.84
N LEU A 194 0.96 -10.00 -2.41
CA LEU A 194 1.40 -8.74 -1.82
C LEU A 194 0.26 -7.72 -1.76
N GLU A 195 -0.49 -7.57 -2.85
CA GLU A 195 -1.60 -6.63 -3.00
C GLU A 195 -2.72 -6.89 -1.98
N GLU A 196 -3.24 -8.11 -1.92
CA GLU A 196 -4.40 -8.42 -1.07
C GLU A 196 -4.07 -8.40 0.42
N ILE A 197 -2.85 -8.79 0.83
CA ILE A 197 -2.42 -8.62 2.22
C ILE A 197 -2.34 -7.13 2.54
N TYR A 198 -1.72 -6.33 1.67
CA TYR A 198 -1.58 -4.90 1.86
C TYR A 198 -2.96 -4.23 2.04
N ASN A 199 -3.91 -4.54 1.14
CA ASN A 199 -5.27 -4.05 1.22
C ASN A 199 -5.97 -4.49 2.53
N GLY A 200 -5.72 -5.71 2.98
CA GLY A 200 -6.27 -6.25 4.24
C GLY A 200 -5.74 -5.59 5.52
N LEU A 201 -4.70 -4.76 5.41
CA LEU A 201 -4.10 -4.06 6.55
C LEU A 201 -4.64 -2.65 6.78
N GLY A 202 -5.42 -2.10 5.85
CA GLY A 202 -6.01 -0.76 5.97
C GLY A 202 -5.90 0.13 4.75
N PRO A 203 -4.88 0.01 3.86
CA PRO A 203 -4.88 0.67 2.55
C PRO A 203 -5.85 -0.06 1.60
N ILE A 204 -7.10 0.32 1.65
CA ILE A 204 -8.23 -0.42 1.04
C ILE A 204 -8.59 0.02 -0.36
N GLN A 205 -7.92 1.04 -0.89
CA GLN A 205 -8.19 1.61 -2.19
C GLN A 205 -6.97 1.54 -3.09
N ASP A 206 -7.15 1.07 -4.31
CA ASP A 206 -6.13 1.15 -5.35
C ASP A 206 -5.80 2.60 -5.69
N THR A 207 -4.54 2.85 -6.00
CA THR A 207 -4.08 4.18 -6.40
C THR A 207 -4.07 4.37 -7.91
N SER A 208 -4.50 5.54 -8.36
CA SER A 208 -4.35 6.00 -9.74
C SER A 208 -3.12 6.91 -9.94
N VAL A 209 -2.54 7.42 -8.84
CA VAL A 209 -1.47 8.44 -8.90
C VAL A 209 -0.07 7.88 -8.70
N ARG A 210 0.07 6.61 -8.26
CA ARG A 210 1.36 5.97 -7.97
C ARG A 210 1.55 4.68 -8.79
N PRO A 211 2.03 4.79 -10.05
CA PRO A 211 2.26 3.59 -10.88
C PRO A 211 3.33 2.64 -10.36
N ASP A 212 4.13 3.06 -9.41
CA ASP A 212 5.16 2.31 -8.72
C ASP A 212 4.67 1.56 -7.48
N SER A 213 3.42 1.79 -7.02
CA SER A 213 2.83 1.07 -5.89
C SER A 213 2.38 -0.35 -6.26
N ILE A 214 2.39 -1.24 -5.26
CA ILE A 214 1.85 -2.61 -5.39
C ILE A 214 0.33 -2.63 -5.57
N ILE A 215 -0.37 -1.57 -5.16
CA ILE A 215 -1.83 -1.39 -5.33
C ILE A 215 -2.16 -0.38 -6.44
N TYR A 216 -1.35 -0.35 -7.51
CA TYR A 216 -1.65 0.51 -8.65
C TYR A 216 -2.83 -0.04 -9.45
N ALA A 217 -3.88 0.79 -9.66
CA ALA A 217 -5.11 0.43 -10.39
C ALA A 217 -4.90 -0.01 -11.85
N GLY A 218 -3.74 0.29 -12.44
CA GLY A 218 -3.34 -0.23 -13.75
C GLY A 218 -2.65 -1.58 -13.61
N PHE A 219 -2.65 -2.38 -14.70
CA PHE A 219 -1.99 -3.67 -14.67
C PHE A 219 -0.49 -3.52 -14.35
N SER A 220 -0.05 -4.18 -13.28
CA SER A 220 1.34 -4.29 -12.85
C SER A 220 1.55 -5.66 -12.17
N GLU A 221 2.80 -6.10 -12.09
CA GLU A 221 3.15 -7.38 -11.44
C GLU A 221 4.34 -7.15 -10.49
N PRO A 222 4.19 -6.32 -9.44
CA PRO A 222 5.25 -6.05 -8.48
C PRO A 222 5.63 -7.33 -7.72
N GLN A 223 6.93 -7.52 -7.46
CA GLN A 223 7.43 -8.70 -6.75
C GLN A 223 7.95 -8.36 -5.35
N ALA A 224 7.83 -7.11 -4.93
CA ALA A 224 8.19 -6.60 -3.61
C ALA A 224 7.47 -5.28 -3.35
N LEU A 225 7.37 -4.89 -2.09
CA LEU A 225 6.96 -3.55 -1.70
C LEU A 225 7.94 -2.51 -2.23
N THR A 226 7.43 -1.37 -2.61
CA THR A 226 8.25 -0.19 -2.93
C THR A 226 8.46 0.68 -1.69
N GLU A 227 9.39 1.65 -1.77
CA GLU A 227 9.63 2.57 -0.64
C GLU A 227 8.37 3.32 -0.21
N ILE A 228 7.47 3.64 -1.17
CA ILE A 228 6.21 4.33 -0.85
C ILE A 228 5.22 3.39 -0.16
N ASP A 229 5.12 2.12 -0.57
CA ASP A 229 4.25 1.15 0.07
C ASP A 229 4.68 0.90 1.53
N GLU A 230 5.99 0.76 1.75
CA GLU A 230 6.56 0.64 3.09
C GLU A 230 6.28 1.89 3.94
N LEU A 231 6.44 3.09 3.36
CA LEU A 231 6.17 4.35 4.05
C LEU A 231 4.71 4.43 4.52
N ILE A 232 3.74 4.09 3.64
CA ILE A 232 2.32 4.13 4.01
C ILE A 232 2.03 3.20 5.19
N LEU A 233 2.56 1.97 5.19
CA LEU A 233 2.38 1.06 6.32
C LEU A 233 3.02 1.58 7.61
N ARG A 234 4.23 2.18 7.54
CA ARG A 234 4.91 2.78 8.69
C ARG A 234 4.15 3.98 9.24
N LEU A 235 3.55 4.79 8.38
CA LEU A 235 2.69 5.91 8.79
C LEU A 235 1.38 5.39 9.41
N LEU A 236 0.70 4.44 8.74
CA LEU A 236 -0.58 3.87 9.19
C LEU A 236 -0.48 3.26 10.59
N TYR A 237 0.61 2.54 10.85
CA TYR A 237 0.82 1.88 12.15
C TYR A 237 1.63 2.70 13.14
N HIS A 238 2.01 3.95 12.80
CA HIS A 238 2.63 4.83 13.79
C HIS A 238 1.70 5.08 14.99
N SER A 239 2.26 5.19 16.19
CA SER A 239 1.49 5.36 17.43
C SER A 239 0.63 6.62 17.49
N ASP A 240 0.94 7.64 16.69
CA ASP A 240 0.17 8.88 16.59
C ASP A 240 -1.02 8.77 15.64
N MET A 241 -1.10 7.71 14.80
CA MET A 241 -2.22 7.41 13.92
C MET A 241 -3.24 6.55 14.67
N GLU A 242 -4.44 7.06 14.88
CA GLU A 242 -5.51 6.38 15.61
C GLU A 242 -6.66 6.01 14.67
N CYS A 243 -7.33 4.88 14.93
CA CYS A 243 -8.55 4.51 14.22
C CYS A 243 -9.60 5.61 14.34
N GLY A 244 -10.34 5.87 13.27
CA GLY A 244 -11.39 6.89 13.24
C GLY A 244 -10.91 8.31 12.93
N MET A 245 -9.61 8.55 12.75
CA MET A 245 -9.09 9.82 12.26
C MET A 245 -9.64 10.15 10.88
N ASP A 246 -9.89 11.42 10.60
CA ASP A 246 -10.23 11.92 9.26
C ASP A 246 -8.99 12.51 8.54
N ALA A 247 -9.18 12.95 7.29
CA ALA A 247 -8.10 13.48 6.47
C ALA A 247 -7.38 14.68 7.11
N SER A 248 -8.08 15.51 7.88
CA SER A 248 -7.48 16.68 8.54
C SER A 248 -6.58 16.27 9.71
N ASP A 249 -6.99 15.23 10.46
CA ASP A 249 -6.21 14.66 11.56
C ASP A 249 -4.94 14.01 11.00
N VAL A 250 -5.09 13.21 9.95
CA VAL A 250 -4.00 12.49 9.27
C VAL A 250 -2.98 13.46 8.66
N GLU A 251 -3.42 14.54 8.00
CA GLU A 251 -2.54 15.56 7.45
C GLU A 251 -1.59 16.14 8.51
N ILE A 252 -2.14 16.52 9.68
CA ILE A 252 -1.35 17.07 10.79
C ILE A 252 -0.28 16.07 11.25
N ILE A 253 -0.64 14.80 11.36
CA ILE A 253 0.29 13.75 11.80
C ILE A 253 1.37 13.49 10.75
N ILE A 254 1.01 13.35 9.48
CA ILE A 254 2.01 13.14 8.41
C ILE A 254 2.98 14.32 8.32
N GLN A 255 2.50 15.57 8.35
CA GLN A 255 3.37 16.74 8.36
C GLN A 255 4.37 16.74 9.52
N LYS A 256 3.97 16.23 10.68
CA LYS A 256 4.84 16.13 11.85
C LYS A 256 5.87 14.99 11.72
N LEU A 257 5.47 13.84 11.17
CA LEU A 257 6.28 12.62 11.15
C LEU A 257 7.24 12.54 9.96
N TYR A 258 6.83 13.08 8.83
CA TYR A 258 7.57 12.94 7.58
C TYR A 258 8.71 13.96 7.45
N TYR A 259 8.65 15.11 8.13
CA TYR A 259 9.66 16.17 8.13
C TYR A 259 10.54 16.04 9.37
#